data_89cd4db6e11f0970385eb2f33e592dea
#
_entry.id   89cd4db6e11f0970385eb2f33e592dea
#
_cell.length_a   1.000
_cell.length_b   1.000
_cell.length_c   1.000
_cell.angle_alpha   90.00
_cell.angle_beta   90.00
_cell.angle_gamma   90.00
#
_symmetry.space_group_name_H-M   'P 1'
#
loop_
_entity.id
_entity.type
_entity.pdbx_description
1 polymer ?
#
loop_
_entity_poly.entity_id
_entity_poly.type
_entity_poly.pdbx_seq_one_letter_code
_entity_poly.pdbx_strand_id
1 'polypeptide(L)'
;KGRLWWRSLHASVGFWLSAVLLMFLLTGLSWAGIWGGKFVQPWNSFPAAKWDAVPLSDATHATLTAAGQPVVPGGLEKTPLPASGSGVGAVGVPAGQPVNLDTVAALAKQLGFAGQHHIQVPQTATGVFTISADTMSGDLGNPTQDRTVHVDRYSGRVLAEAAFADYPLLAKAMAVGIALHQGDLGL
;
A
#
# COMPACT_ATOMS: atom_id res chain seq x y z
N LYS A 1 16.25 11.48 -51.65
CA LYS A 1 15.69 10.36 -50.83
C LYS A 1 15.90 10.57 -49.31
N GLY A 2 16.95 11.25 -48.84
CA GLY A 2 17.30 11.36 -47.43
C GLY A 2 16.31 12.17 -46.54
N ARG A 3 15.87 13.34 -46.99
CA ARG A 3 15.09 14.27 -46.13
C ARG A 3 13.69 13.76 -45.78
N LEU A 4 13.02 13.12 -46.73
CA LEU A 4 11.69 12.52 -46.47
C LEU A 4 11.80 11.32 -45.52
N TRP A 5 12.82 10.49 -45.69
CA TRP A 5 13.08 9.37 -44.81
C TRP A 5 13.33 9.80 -43.36
N TRP A 6 14.18 10.80 -43.14
CA TRP A 6 14.44 11.38 -41.83
C TRP A 6 13.21 11.97 -41.16
N ARG A 7 12.37 12.64 -41.94
CA ARG A 7 11.09 13.20 -41.43
C ARG A 7 10.13 12.06 -41.00
N SER A 8 10.00 11.04 -41.83
CA SER A 8 9.14 9.89 -41.50
C SER A 8 9.64 9.14 -40.29
N LEU A 9 10.95 8.91 -40.20
CA LEU A 9 11.56 8.29 -39.04
C LEU A 9 11.33 9.11 -37.78
N HIS A 10 11.60 10.42 -37.82
CA HIS A 10 11.37 11.32 -36.70
C HIS A 10 9.90 11.33 -36.26
N ALA A 11 8.97 11.39 -37.20
CA ALA A 11 7.54 11.36 -36.90
C ALA A 11 7.11 10.02 -36.26
N SER A 12 7.58 8.91 -36.80
CA SER A 12 7.25 7.58 -36.26
C SER A 12 7.84 7.37 -34.87
N VAL A 13 9.12 7.68 -34.69
CA VAL A 13 9.78 7.56 -33.37
C VAL A 13 9.16 8.50 -32.37
N GLY A 14 8.88 9.77 -32.79
CA GLY A 14 8.22 10.76 -31.93
C GLY A 14 6.83 10.32 -31.48
N PHE A 15 6.04 9.72 -32.39
CA PHE A 15 4.72 9.19 -32.04
C PHE A 15 4.78 8.10 -30.96
N TRP A 16 5.64 7.11 -31.16
CA TRP A 16 5.79 6.03 -30.17
C TRP A 16 6.38 6.51 -28.86
N LEU A 17 7.40 7.37 -28.90
CA LEU A 17 7.97 7.97 -27.69
C LEU A 17 6.94 8.82 -26.96
N SER A 18 6.07 9.55 -27.66
CA SER A 18 5.02 10.35 -27.02
C SER A 18 4.03 9.49 -26.26
N ALA A 19 3.69 8.29 -26.76
CA ALA A 19 2.82 7.35 -26.05
C ALA A 19 3.47 6.87 -24.75
N VAL A 20 4.75 6.51 -24.80
CA VAL A 20 5.51 6.08 -23.61
C VAL A 20 5.66 7.23 -22.61
N LEU A 21 6.01 8.44 -23.08
CA LEU A 21 6.14 9.63 -22.23
C LEU A 21 4.79 10.00 -21.59
N LEU A 22 3.69 9.88 -22.31
CA LEU A 22 2.35 10.11 -21.76
C LEU A 22 2.03 9.11 -20.65
N MET A 23 2.38 7.84 -20.82
CA MET A 23 2.22 6.83 -19.79
C MET A 23 3.01 7.21 -18.53
N PHE A 24 4.31 7.56 -18.68
CA PHE A 24 5.13 7.99 -17.54
C PHE A 24 4.60 9.26 -16.88
N LEU A 25 4.10 10.21 -17.67
CA LEU A 25 3.49 11.43 -17.16
C LEU A 25 2.25 11.11 -16.29
N LEU A 26 1.35 10.28 -16.79
CA LEU A 26 0.11 9.93 -16.11
C LEU A 26 0.39 9.13 -14.82
N THR A 27 1.31 8.16 -14.87
CA THR A 27 1.68 7.38 -13.69
C THR A 27 2.49 8.20 -12.67
N GLY A 28 3.37 9.08 -13.11
CA GLY A 28 4.16 9.97 -12.26
C GLY A 28 3.36 11.12 -11.65
N LEU A 29 2.30 11.60 -12.31
CA LEU A 29 1.47 12.71 -11.82
C LEU A 29 0.78 12.37 -10.49
N SER A 30 0.54 11.10 -10.22
CA SER A 30 -0.01 10.59 -8.96
C SER A 30 0.83 11.00 -7.73
N TRP A 31 2.12 11.19 -7.93
CA TRP A 31 3.11 11.51 -6.90
C TRP A 31 3.52 12.98 -6.89
N ALA A 32 3.07 13.76 -7.86
CA ALA A 32 3.37 15.19 -7.93
C ALA A 32 2.50 15.96 -6.92
N GLY A 33 3.09 16.54 -5.90
CA GLY A 33 2.49 17.21 -4.75
C GLY A 33 1.06 17.73 -4.90
N ILE A 34 0.84 18.79 -5.72
CA ILE A 34 -0.50 19.38 -5.89
C ILE A 34 -1.45 18.44 -6.64
N TRP A 35 -0.99 17.79 -7.72
CA TRP A 35 -1.80 16.89 -8.53
C TRP A 35 -2.10 15.58 -7.81
N GLY A 36 -1.10 14.95 -7.22
CA GLY A 36 -1.28 13.74 -6.42
C GLY A 36 -2.24 13.99 -5.26
N GLY A 37 -2.05 15.08 -4.50
CA GLY A 37 -2.90 15.41 -3.36
C GLY A 37 -4.35 15.73 -3.70
N LYS A 38 -4.61 16.36 -4.86
CA LYS A 38 -5.96 16.82 -5.23
C LYS A 38 -6.72 15.85 -6.13
N PHE A 39 -6.04 15.15 -7.03
CA PHE A 39 -6.70 14.37 -8.08
C PHE A 39 -6.59 12.85 -7.88
N VAL A 40 -5.51 12.35 -7.32
CA VAL A 40 -5.28 10.91 -7.21
C VAL A 40 -5.57 10.38 -5.82
N GLN A 41 -5.14 11.06 -4.79
CA GLN A 41 -5.34 10.58 -3.41
C GLN A 41 -6.80 10.49 -2.95
N PRO A 42 -7.80 11.28 -3.42
CA PRO A 42 -9.21 11.00 -3.12
C PRO A 42 -9.68 9.62 -3.60
N TRP A 43 -8.99 9.05 -4.58
CA TRP A 43 -9.32 7.75 -5.17
C TRP A 43 -8.61 6.58 -4.48
N ASN A 44 -7.66 6.86 -3.59
CA ASN A 44 -6.85 5.89 -2.86
C ASN A 44 -7.43 5.50 -1.51
N SER A 45 -8.64 5.86 -1.20
CA SER A 45 -9.25 5.43 0.04
C SER A 45 -9.74 3.98 -0.11
N PHE A 46 -9.08 3.08 0.57
CA PHE A 46 -9.63 1.75 0.83
C PHE A 46 -10.96 1.93 1.58
N PRO A 47 -12.04 1.26 1.17
CA PRO A 47 -13.31 1.38 1.86
C PRO A 47 -13.23 0.69 3.24
N ALA A 48 -12.86 1.46 4.26
CA ALA A 48 -12.82 0.98 5.65
C ALA A 48 -14.18 0.43 6.14
N ALA A 49 -15.25 0.74 5.45
CA ALA A 49 -16.56 0.11 5.64
C ALA A 49 -16.54 -1.43 5.47
N LYS A 50 -15.53 -1.98 4.82
CA LYS A 50 -15.32 -3.44 4.78
C LYS A 50 -14.84 -4.03 6.12
N TRP A 51 -14.38 -3.21 7.04
CA TRP A 51 -13.97 -3.63 8.38
C TRP A 51 -15.14 -3.50 9.34
N ASP A 52 -16.17 -4.30 9.13
CA ASP A 52 -17.38 -4.28 9.95
C ASP A 52 -17.07 -4.35 11.44
N ALA A 53 -17.69 -3.46 12.21
CA ALA A 53 -17.60 -3.37 13.66
C ALA A 53 -16.19 -3.07 14.23
N VAL A 54 -15.20 -2.71 13.42
CA VAL A 54 -13.88 -2.29 13.89
C VAL A 54 -13.87 -0.79 14.16
N PRO A 55 -13.63 -0.33 15.38
CA PRO A 55 -13.46 1.09 15.67
C PRO A 55 -12.28 1.67 14.88
N LEU A 56 -12.50 2.85 14.31
CA LEU A 56 -11.46 3.58 13.59
C LEU A 56 -10.83 4.64 14.50
N SER A 57 -9.55 4.89 14.29
CA SER A 57 -8.83 5.99 14.93
C SER A 57 -8.86 7.26 14.05
N ASP A 58 -8.50 8.41 14.64
CA ASP A 58 -8.33 9.67 13.89
C ASP A 58 -7.07 9.68 13.01
N ALA A 59 -6.18 8.70 13.19
CA ALA A 59 -4.97 8.55 12.38
C ALA A 59 -5.25 7.82 11.07
N THR A 60 -4.50 8.15 10.03
CA THR A 60 -4.54 7.47 8.73
C THR A 60 -3.26 6.69 8.49
N HIS A 61 -3.25 5.82 7.48
CA HIS A 61 -2.06 5.07 7.07
C HIS A 61 -0.88 5.99 6.71
N ALA A 62 -1.13 7.20 6.22
CA ALA A 62 -0.09 8.19 5.97
C ALA A 62 0.75 8.52 7.22
N THR A 63 0.19 8.39 8.42
CA THR A 63 0.92 8.61 9.68
C THR A 63 1.99 7.55 9.94
N LEU A 64 1.89 6.39 9.33
CA LEU A 64 2.88 5.30 9.41
C LEU A 64 4.10 5.56 8.52
N THR A 65 3.95 6.41 7.51
CA THR A 65 5.01 6.80 6.56
C THR A 65 5.88 7.95 7.12
N ALA A 66 5.58 8.43 8.33
CA ALA A 66 6.35 9.50 8.96
C ALA A 66 7.82 9.06 9.14
N ALA A 67 8.75 9.83 8.59
CA ALA A 67 10.21 9.69 8.54
C ALA A 67 10.77 9.38 7.13
N GLY A 68 9.95 9.54 6.08
CA GLY A 68 10.44 9.43 4.68
C GLY A 68 10.63 8.01 4.17
N GLN A 69 10.20 7.00 4.94
CA GLN A 69 10.19 5.61 4.50
C GLN A 69 8.73 5.21 4.18
N PRO A 70 8.41 4.83 2.94
CA PRO A 70 7.11 4.26 2.64
C PRO A 70 7.01 2.89 3.32
N VAL A 71 6.06 2.73 4.24
CA VAL A 71 5.85 1.48 4.99
C VAL A 71 4.45 0.92 4.82
N VAL A 72 3.67 1.54 3.98
CA VAL A 72 2.32 1.07 3.62
C VAL A 72 2.05 1.37 2.15
N PRO A 73 1.24 0.54 1.48
CA PRO A 73 0.85 0.78 0.09
C PRO A 73 0.25 2.18 -0.10
N GLY A 74 0.66 2.88 -1.15
CA GLY A 74 0.17 4.23 -1.45
C GLY A 74 -1.35 4.31 -1.64
N GLY A 75 -1.99 3.21 -2.03
CA GLY A 75 -3.45 3.08 -2.11
C GLY A 75 -4.18 3.15 -0.76
N LEU A 76 -3.47 3.08 0.37
CA LEU A 76 -4.03 3.12 1.72
C LEU A 76 -3.79 4.44 2.45
N GLU A 77 -2.99 5.35 1.94
CA GLU A 77 -2.52 6.53 2.69
C GLU A 77 -3.63 7.33 3.38
N LYS A 78 -4.79 7.47 2.74
CA LYS A 78 -5.94 8.20 3.30
C LYS A 78 -6.92 7.32 4.08
N THR A 79 -6.70 6.03 4.11
CA THR A 79 -7.56 5.11 4.86
C THR A 79 -7.30 5.29 6.36
N PRO A 80 -8.34 5.47 7.19
CA PRO A 80 -8.19 5.51 8.64
C PRO A 80 -7.55 4.22 9.15
N LEU A 81 -6.75 4.32 10.21
CA LEU A 81 -6.26 3.15 10.94
C LEU A 81 -7.36 2.61 11.86
N PRO A 82 -7.47 1.29 12.06
CA PRO A 82 -8.29 0.76 13.13
C PRO A 82 -7.73 1.18 14.50
N ALA A 83 -8.60 1.20 15.50
CA ALA A 83 -8.23 1.51 16.88
C ALA A 83 -8.12 0.24 17.72
N SER A 84 -7.05 0.12 18.51
CA SER A 84 -6.86 -0.94 19.49
C SER A 84 -7.87 -0.85 20.65
N GLY A 85 -8.13 -1.99 21.29
CA GLY A 85 -8.94 -2.09 22.50
C GLY A 85 -10.38 -2.57 22.29
N SER A 86 -10.79 -2.85 21.07
CA SER A 86 -12.16 -3.29 20.76
C SER A 86 -12.46 -4.76 21.12
N GLY A 87 -11.44 -5.58 21.26
CA GLY A 87 -11.60 -7.03 21.43
C GLY A 87 -12.14 -7.78 20.21
N VAL A 88 -12.34 -7.11 19.09
CA VAL A 88 -12.75 -7.70 17.81
C VAL A 88 -11.63 -8.56 17.23
N GLY A 89 -11.97 -9.52 16.37
CA GLY A 89 -11.04 -10.41 15.68
C GLY A 89 -10.97 -11.81 16.28
N ALA A 90 -10.89 -12.81 15.40
CA ALA A 90 -10.86 -14.22 15.78
C ALA A 90 -9.43 -14.80 15.79
N VAL A 91 -8.58 -14.33 14.89
CA VAL A 91 -7.18 -14.78 14.73
C VAL A 91 -6.24 -13.81 15.43
N GLY A 92 -5.14 -14.30 16.00
CA GLY A 92 -4.19 -13.42 16.64
C GLY A 92 -3.07 -14.16 17.37
N VAL A 93 -2.36 -13.44 18.20
CA VAL A 93 -1.36 -13.98 19.11
C VAL A 93 -2.02 -15.01 20.04
N PRO A 94 -1.41 -16.19 20.27
CA PRO A 94 -1.97 -17.21 21.15
C PRO A 94 -2.30 -16.66 22.53
N ALA A 95 -3.44 -17.12 23.10
CA ALA A 95 -3.89 -16.71 24.40
C ALA A 95 -2.81 -17.00 25.48
N GLY A 96 -2.62 -16.05 26.39
CA GLY A 96 -1.63 -16.16 27.48
C GLY A 96 -0.21 -15.72 27.09
N GLN A 97 0.04 -15.40 25.83
CA GLN A 97 1.30 -14.79 25.41
C GLN A 97 1.23 -13.25 25.46
N PRO A 98 2.33 -12.58 25.81
CA PRO A 98 2.38 -11.11 25.75
C PRO A 98 2.27 -10.63 24.30
N VAL A 99 1.61 -9.50 24.10
CA VAL A 99 1.54 -8.85 22.78
C VAL A 99 2.72 -7.89 22.65
N ASN A 100 3.71 -8.31 21.91
CA ASN A 100 4.94 -7.56 21.65
C ASN A 100 5.45 -7.82 20.22
N LEU A 101 6.57 -7.21 19.86
CA LEU A 101 7.13 -7.32 18.51
C LEU A 101 7.44 -8.78 18.14
N ASP A 102 7.96 -9.60 19.08
CA ASP A 102 8.34 -10.98 18.81
C ASP A 102 7.12 -11.86 18.51
N THR A 103 6.07 -11.72 19.32
CA THR A 103 4.82 -12.48 19.14
C THR A 103 4.04 -12.04 17.92
N VAL A 104 4.09 -10.73 17.57
CA VAL A 104 3.50 -10.20 16.33
C VAL A 104 4.32 -10.65 15.11
N ALA A 105 5.64 -10.72 15.19
CA ALA A 105 6.47 -11.28 14.12
C ALA A 105 6.22 -12.78 13.90
N ALA A 106 5.99 -13.53 14.98
CA ALA A 106 5.56 -14.93 14.87
C ALA A 106 4.18 -15.07 14.22
N LEU A 107 3.24 -14.17 14.59
CA LEU A 107 1.91 -14.10 13.97
C LEU A 107 2.01 -13.73 12.48
N ALA A 108 2.89 -12.80 12.09
CA ALA A 108 3.10 -12.43 10.68
C ALA A 108 3.46 -13.66 9.84
N LYS A 109 4.35 -14.52 10.33
CA LYS A 109 4.72 -15.77 9.66
C LYS A 109 3.52 -16.73 9.54
N GLN A 110 2.70 -16.85 10.59
CA GLN A 110 1.49 -17.68 10.57
C GLN A 110 0.45 -17.15 9.57
N LEU A 111 0.38 -15.82 9.41
CA LEU A 111 -0.48 -15.14 8.43
C LEU A 111 0.05 -15.23 7.00
N GLY A 112 1.23 -15.85 6.78
CA GLY A 112 1.80 -16.06 5.45
C GLY A 112 2.73 -14.96 4.96
N PHE A 113 3.19 -14.05 5.82
CA PHE A 113 4.27 -13.10 5.49
C PHE A 113 5.61 -13.86 5.51
N ALA A 114 5.94 -14.54 4.41
CA ALA A 114 7.13 -15.40 4.32
C ALA A 114 8.41 -14.66 3.88
N GLY A 115 8.26 -13.53 3.20
CA GLY A 115 9.37 -12.71 2.67
C GLY A 115 9.68 -11.49 3.54
N GLN A 116 10.28 -10.48 2.91
CA GLN A 116 10.46 -9.18 3.53
C GLN A 116 9.09 -8.57 3.85
N HIS A 117 8.98 -7.95 5.00
CA HIS A 117 7.79 -7.24 5.44
C HIS A 117 8.16 -6.26 6.56
N HIS A 118 7.35 -5.26 6.76
CA HIS A 118 7.51 -4.26 7.80
C HIS A 118 6.54 -4.51 8.95
N ILE A 119 6.97 -4.27 10.18
CA ILE A 119 6.11 -4.27 11.37
C ILE A 119 6.24 -2.92 12.06
N GLN A 120 5.18 -2.13 11.98
CA GLN A 120 5.06 -0.86 12.71
C GLN A 120 4.54 -1.11 14.12
N VAL A 121 5.25 -0.55 15.10
CA VAL A 121 4.89 -0.66 16.51
C VAL A 121 3.95 0.48 16.89
N PRO A 122 2.87 0.22 17.65
CA PRO A 122 1.92 1.25 18.06
C PRO A 122 2.58 2.33 18.94
N GLN A 123 2.40 3.59 18.56
CA GLN A 123 2.97 4.75 19.26
C GLN A 123 1.99 5.39 20.24
N THR A 124 0.69 5.14 20.14
CA THR A 124 -0.38 5.73 20.97
C THR A 124 -1.19 4.66 21.68
N ALA A 125 -2.01 5.04 22.62
CA ALA A 125 -2.89 4.12 23.35
C ALA A 125 -3.89 3.39 22.43
N THR A 126 -4.37 4.06 21.38
CA THR A 126 -5.27 3.48 20.38
C THR A 126 -4.54 2.92 19.16
N GLY A 127 -3.20 3.06 19.11
CA GLY A 127 -2.38 2.59 18.02
C GLY A 127 -2.41 1.07 17.89
N VAL A 128 -2.14 0.59 16.69
CA VAL A 128 -2.11 -0.84 16.33
C VAL A 128 -0.71 -1.25 15.88
N PHE A 129 -0.37 -2.52 16.00
CA PHE A 129 0.71 -3.08 15.19
C PHE A 129 0.23 -3.16 13.73
N THR A 130 1.05 -2.72 12.80
CA THR A 130 0.77 -2.84 11.38
C THR A 130 1.83 -3.69 10.72
N ILE A 131 1.42 -4.80 10.14
CA ILE A 131 2.26 -5.71 9.36
C ILE A 131 1.98 -5.40 7.89
N SER A 132 2.98 -5.03 7.12
CA SER A 132 2.83 -4.65 5.71
C SER A 132 3.90 -5.28 4.84
N ALA A 133 3.53 -5.78 3.68
CA ALA A 133 4.41 -6.13 2.59
C ALA A 133 3.83 -5.57 1.29
N ASP A 134 4.60 -4.80 0.57
CA ASP A 134 4.14 -4.14 -0.65
C ASP A 134 5.28 -3.85 -1.63
N THR A 135 4.90 -3.56 -2.87
CA THR A 135 5.85 -3.23 -3.94
C THR A 135 6.48 -1.86 -3.77
N MET A 136 5.79 -0.91 -3.15
CA MET A 136 6.30 0.44 -2.96
C MET A 136 7.45 0.49 -1.96
N SER A 137 7.39 -0.35 -0.92
CA SER A 137 8.47 -0.54 0.07
C SER A 137 9.61 -1.42 -0.45
N GLY A 138 9.42 -2.08 -1.60
CA GLY A 138 10.39 -3.01 -2.17
C GLY A 138 10.37 -4.42 -1.54
N ASP A 139 9.36 -4.73 -0.73
CA ASP A 139 9.21 -6.04 -0.10
C ASP A 139 8.75 -7.11 -1.10
N LEU A 140 7.96 -6.69 -2.08
CA LEU A 140 7.35 -7.55 -3.10
C LEU A 140 7.68 -7.05 -4.52
N GLY A 141 7.85 -7.98 -5.45
CA GLY A 141 8.00 -7.67 -6.88
C GLY A 141 6.66 -7.62 -7.64
N ASN A 142 5.56 -8.01 -7.01
CA ASN A 142 4.25 -8.08 -7.68
C ASN A 142 3.18 -7.35 -6.86
N PRO A 143 2.61 -6.24 -7.37
CA PRO A 143 1.63 -5.43 -6.64
C PRO A 143 0.32 -6.17 -6.33
N THR A 144 0.02 -7.27 -7.02
CA THR A 144 -1.16 -8.08 -6.71
C THR A 144 -1.05 -8.83 -5.39
N GLN A 145 0.13 -8.83 -4.78
CA GLN A 145 0.43 -9.46 -3.49
C GLN A 145 0.48 -8.45 -2.34
N ASP A 146 0.30 -7.15 -2.64
CA ASP A 146 0.28 -6.11 -1.60
C ASP A 146 -0.73 -6.45 -0.51
N ARG A 147 -0.26 -6.41 0.74
CA ARG A 147 -1.07 -6.81 1.89
C ARG A 147 -0.67 -6.04 3.15
N THR A 148 -1.67 -5.57 3.88
CA THR A 148 -1.49 -4.89 5.17
C THR A 148 -2.45 -5.47 6.18
N VAL A 149 -1.95 -5.79 7.37
CA VAL A 149 -2.72 -6.38 8.49
C VAL A 149 -2.51 -5.54 9.74
N HIS A 150 -3.58 -5.25 10.45
CA HIS A 150 -3.58 -4.49 11.69
C HIS A 150 -3.90 -5.39 12.87
N VAL A 151 -3.07 -5.33 13.91
CA VAL A 151 -3.18 -6.17 15.10
C VAL A 151 -3.37 -5.29 16.32
N ASP A 152 -4.36 -5.63 17.13
CA ASP A 152 -4.67 -4.95 18.40
C ASP A 152 -3.49 -5.06 19.37
N ARG A 153 -3.05 -3.93 19.93
CA ARG A 153 -1.90 -3.87 20.84
C ARG A 153 -2.13 -4.55 22.19
N TYR A 154 -3.38 -4.74 22.60
CA TYR A 154 -3.74 -5.30 23.90
C TYR A 154 -4.09 -6.78 23.80
N SER A 155 -4.97 -7.12 22.88
CA SER A 155 -5.44 -8.50 22.70
C SER A 155 -4.59 -9.33 21.76
N GLY A 156 -3.76 -8.70 20.93
CA GLY A 156 -3.00 -9.37 19.86
C GLY A 156 -3.85 -9.90 18.72
N ARG A 157 -5.14 -9.56 18.66
CA ARG A 157 -6.05 -10.03 17.61
C ARG A 157 -5.92 -9.20 16.34
N VAL A 158 -6.07 -9.84 15.21
CA VAL A 158 -6.16 -9.17 13.91
C VAL A 158 -7.48 -8.42 13.86
N LEU A 159 -7.41 -7.09 13.76
CA LEU A 159 -8.56 -6.19 13.68
C LEU A 159 -9.05 -6.03 12.25
N ALA A 160 -8.11 -5.84 11.32
CA ALA A 160 -8.42 -5.49 9.96
C ALA A 160 -7.33 -5.95 9.00
N GLU A 161 -7.71 -6.22 7.77
CA GLU A 161 -6.81 -6.58 6.69
C GLU A 161 -7.18 -5.76 5.45
N ALA A 162 -6.17 -5.31 4.71
CA ALA A 162 -6.29 -4.71 3.40
C ALA A 162 -5.35 -5.43 2.43
N ALA A 163 -5.92 -6.21 1.52
CA ALA A 163 -5.18 -6.88 0.46
C ALA A 163 -5.46 -6.21 -0.89
N PHE A 164 -4.54 -6.33 -1.84
CA PHE A 164 -4.74 -5.81 -3.20
C PHE A 164 -6.08 -6.25 -3.81
N ALA A 165 -6.53 -7.47 -3.54
CA ALA A 165 -7.81 -7.99 -4.03
C ALA A 165 -9.00 -7.09 -3.64
N ASP A 166 -8.92 -6.47 -2.46
CA ASP A 166 -9.96 -5.62 -1.88
C ASP A 166 -9.86 -4.16 -2.29
N TYR A 167 -8.78 -3.75 -2.95
CA TYR A 167 -8.59 -2.37 -3.39
C TYR A 167 -9.67 -1.95 -4.39
N PRO A 168 -10.15 -0.71 -4.35
CA PRO A 168 -10.96 -0.15 -5.42
C PRO A 168 -10.16 -0.09 -6.72
N LEU A 169 -10.86 -0.06 -7.87
CA LEU A 169 -10.23 -0.14 -9.19
C LEU A 169 -9.09 0.87 -9.38
N LEU A 170 -9.26 2.09 -8.89
CA LEU A 170 -8.25 3.14 -9.02
C LEU A 170 -7.01 2.88 -8.15
N ALA A 171 -7.18 2.36 -6.93
CA ALA A 171 -6.05 1.97 -6.10
C ALA A 171 -5.30 0.77 -6.71
N LYS A 172 -6.00 -0.16 -7.35
CA LYS A 172 -5.39 -1.25 -8.14
C LYS A 172 -4.58 -0.70 -9.32
N ALA A 173 -5.17 0.21 -10.07
CA ALA A 173 -4.50 0.85 -11.21
C ALA A 173 -3.25 1.63 -10.75
N MET A 174 -3.31 2.28 -9.59
CA MET A 174 -2.18 3.00 -9.02
C MET A 174 -1.06 2.04 -8.59
N ALA A 175 -1.37 0.97 -7.86
CA ALA A 175 -0.38 -0.01 -7.42
C ALA A 175 0.36 -0.65 -8.63
N VAL A 176 -0.39 -1.05 -9.66
CA VAL A 176 0.18 -1.57 -10.91
C VAL A 176 0.94 -0.48 -11.68
N GLY A 177 0.42 0.74 -11.69
CA GLY A 177 1.05 1.89 -12.34
C GLY A 177 2.41 2.25 -11.76
N ILE A 178 2.60 2.09 -10.45
CA ILE A 178 3.89 2.28 -9.78
C ILE A 178 4.90 1.24 -10.28
N ALA A 179 4.54 -0.04 -10.23
CA ALA A 179 5.40 -1.12 -10.68
C ALA A 179 5.78 -0.96 -12.17
N LEU A 180 4.81 -0.57 -13.00
CA LEU A 180 5.04 -0.27 -14.41
C LEU A 180 5.98 0.93 -14.61
N HIS A 181 5.80 1.99 -13.80
CA HIS A 181 6.64 3.20 -13.87
C HIS A 181 8.09 2.90 -13.50
N GLN A 182 8.30 2.03 -12.52
CA GLN A 182 9.63 1.60 -12.07
C GLN A 182 10.27 0.55 -12.98
N GLY A 183 9.50 -0.03 -13.91
CA GLY A 183 9.96 -1.13 -14.75
C GLY A 183 10.01 -2.48 -14.03
N ASP A 184 9.36 -2.59 -12.89
CA ASP A 184 9.33 -3.78 -12.04
C ASP A 184 7.94 -4.42 -12.08
N LEU A 185 7.66 -5.14 -13.16
CA LEU A 185 6.38 -5.83 -13.34
C LEU A 185 6.39 -7.27 -12.82
N GLY A 186 7.49 -7.75 -12.26
CA GLY A 186 7.59 -9.12 -11.75
C GLY A 186 7.32 -10.21 -12.81
N LEU A 187 7.65 -9.91 -14.09
CA LEU A 187 7.50 -10.84 -15.23
C LEU A 187 8.68 -11.77 -15.34
#